data_35bb5490e416c5d259b1e6b554b2a68c
#
_entry.id   35bb5490e416c5d259b1e6b554b2a68c
#
_cell.length_a   1.000
_cell.length_b   1.000
_cell.length_c   1.000
_cell.angle_alpha   90.00
_cell.angle_beta   90.00
_cell.angle_gamma   90.00
#
_symmetry.space_group_name_H-M   'P 1'
#
loop_
_entity.id
_entity.type
_entity.pdbx_description
1 polymer ?
#
loop_
_entity_poly.entity_id
_entity_poly.type
_entity_poly.pdbx_seq_one_letter_code
_entity_poly.pdbx_strand_id
1 'polypeptide(L)'
;WYDFLLYGITAALVFNREFFPQISPAMGTLAAFATFGVGFLFRPLGGIIFGHFGDRLGRKRMLMMTVWMMGIATALIGVLPSFASIGWWAPVLLVTLRAIQGFAVGGEWGGAALLSVESAPKNKKAFYSSGVQVGYGVGLLLSTGLVSLISQLTTDEQFLSWGWRIPFIFSVVLVIAALWIRNGMEESTEFEQQREKPVVKKRLPVRS
;
A
#
# COMPACT_ATOMS: atom_id res chain seq x y z
N TRP A 1 3.71 -1.35 4.17
CA TRP A 1 5.00 -1.37 3.45
C TRP A 1 5.30 -2.71 2.78
N TYR A 2 5.00 -3.83 3.42
CA TYR A 2 5.23 -5.17 2.85
C TYR A 2 4.71 -5.28 1.40
N ASP A 3 3.45 -4.94 1.18
CA ASP A 3 2.79 -5.08 -0.13
C ASP A 3 3.42 -4.19 -1.20
N PHE A 4 3.76 -2.97 -0.84
CA PHE A 4 4.35 -2.01 -1.75
C PHE A 4 5.79 -2.38 -2.14
N LEU A 5 6.59 -2.80 -1.18
CA LEU A 5 7.98 -3.21 -1.40
C LEU A 5 8.07 -4.57 -2.10
N LEU A 6 7.16 -5.48 -1.81
CA LEU A 6 7.06 -6.78 -2.49
C LEU A 6 6.91 -6.62 -4.01
N TYR A 7 6.13 -5.65 -4.46
CA TYR A 7 5.98 -5.36 -5.88
C TYR A 7 7.33 -5.01 -6.52
N GLY A 8 8.12 -4.16 -5.91
CA GLY A 8 9.43 -3.76 -6.43
C GLY A 8 10.39 -4.94 -6.57
N ILE A 9 10.42 -5.83 -5.58
CA ILE A 9 11.25 -7.05 -5.61
C ILE A 9 10.80 -7.97 -6.74
N THR A 10 9.49 -8.20 -6.86
CA THR A 10 8.92 -9.09 -7.88
C THR A 10 9.05 -8.49 -9.27
N ALA A 11 8.96 -7.18 -9.43
CA ALA A 11 9.20 -6.50 -10.70
C ALA A 11 10.61 -6.79 -11.24
N ALA A 12 11.60 -6.78 -10.37
CA ALA A 12 12.98 -7.08 -10.74
C ALA A 12 13.18 -8.55 -11.16
N LEU A 13 12.48 -9.49 -10.54
CA LEU A 13 12.71 -10.92 -10.68
C LEU A 13 11.81 -11.61 -11.71
N VAL A 14 10.58 -11.17 -11.84
CA VAL A 14 9.53 -11.96 -12.51
C VAL A 14 8.76 -11.18 -13.57
N PHE A 15 8.37 -9.95 -13.32
CA PHE A 15 7.36 -9.25 -14.13
C PHE A 15 7.82 -8.99 -15.56
N ASN A 16 9.11 -8.84 -15.82
CA ASN A 16 9.64 -8.70 -17.15
C ASN A 16 9.34 -9.94 -18.05
N ARG A 17 9.30 -11.12 -17.46
CA ARG A 17 9.05 -12.39 -18.18
C ARG A 17 7.57 -12.74 -18.26
N GLU A 18 6.84 -12.51 -17.17
CA GLU A 18 5.44 -12.92 -17.05
C GLU A 18 4.46 -11.92 -17.68
N PHE A 19 4.80 -10.64 -17.68
CA PHE A 19 3.92 -9.57 -18.15
C PHE A 19 4.43 -8.82 -19.39
N PHE A 20 5.73 -8.90 -19.68
CA PHE A 20 6.35 -8.21 -20.83
C PHE A 20 7.24 -9.14 -21.66
N PRO A 21 6.77 -10.33 -22.06
CA PRO A 21 7.62 -11.32 -22.75
C PRO A 21 7.92 -10.95 -24.21
N GLN A 22 7.14 -10.03 -24.82
CA GLN A 22 7.26 -9.69 -26.23
C GLN A 22 8.27 -8.59 -26.53
N ILE A 23 8.87 -8.01 -25.52
CA ILE A 23 9.94 -7.02 -25.65
C ILE A 23 11.28 -7.63 -25.19
N SER A 24 12.40 -7.00 -25.56
CA SER A 24 13.71 -7.50 -25.15
C SER A 24 13.80 -7.60 -23.61
N PRO A 25 14.60 -8.52 -23.05
CA PRO A 25 14.71 -8.66 -21.59
C PRO A 25 15.09 -7.37 -20.88
N ALA A 26 15.96 -6.55 -21.47
CA ALA A 26 16.34 -5.24 -20.91
C ALA A 26 15.16 -4.26 -20.89
N MET A 27 14.40 -4.16 -21.98
CA MET A 27 13.21 -3.32 -22.07
C MET A 27 12.07 -3.85 -21.19
N GLY A 28 11.94 -5.16 -21.06
CA GLY A 28 11.00 -5.80 -20.16
C GLY A 28 11.27 -5.47 -18.69
N THR A 29 12.51 -5.49 -18.28
CA THR A 29 12.93 -5.07 -16.94
C THR A 29 12.66 -3.58 -16.73
N LEU A 30 12.96 -2.73 -17.70
CA LEU A 30 12.65 -1.29 -17.63
C LEU A 30 11.16 -1.05 -17.52
N ALA A 31 10.33 -1.75 -18.30
CA ALA A 31 8.87 -1.65 -18.22
C ALA A 31 8.34 -2.10 -16.84
N ALA A 32 8.87 -3.18 -16.28
CA ALA A 32 8.50 -3.64 -14.94
C ALA A 32 8.84 -2.60 -13.86
N PHE A 33 10.00 -1.98 -13.92
CA PHE A 33 10.36 -0.87 -13.03
C PHE A 33 9.53 0.40 -13.29
N ALA A 34 9.15 0.67 -14.53
CA ALA A 34 8.23 1.77 -14.84
C ALA A 34 6.86 1.55 -14.17
N THR A 35 6.33 0.33 -14.15
CA THR A 35 5.10 0.01 -13.41
C THR A 35 5.27 0.22 -11.90
N PHE A 36 6.44 -0.07 -11.35
CA PHE A 36 6.76 0.26 -9.97
C PHE A 36 6.67 1.78 -9.71
N GLY A 37 7.20 2.58 -10.63
CA GLY A 37 7.11 4.05 -10.60
C GLY A 37 5.68 4.60 -10.63
N VAL A 38 4.75 3.92 -11.30
CA VAL A 38 3.32 4.30 -11.32
C VAL A 38 2.74 4.39 -9.91
N GLY A 39 3.12 3.48 -9.02
CA GLY A 39 2.70 3.53 -7.63
C GLY A 39 3.14 4.81 -6.92
N PHE A 40 4.33 5.32 -7.22
CA PHE A 40 4.82 6.59 -6.67
C PHE A 40 4.08 7.81 -7.23
N LEU A 41 3.66 7.77 -8.50
CA LEU A 41 2.89 8.87 -9.10
C LEU A 41 1.51 9.03 -8.47
N PHE A 42 0.85 7.95 -8.13
CA PHE A 42 -0.48 7.98 -7.51
C PHE A 42 -0.45 8.23 -5.99
N ARG A 43 0.72 8.16 -5.36
CA ARG A 43 0.89 8.35 -3.92
C ARG A 43 0.49 9.74 -3.43
N PRO A 44 0.91 10.86 -4.05
CA PRO A 44 0.47 12.20 -3.65
C PRO A 44 -1.03 12.39 -3.76
N LEU A 45 -1.64 11.85 -4.83
CA LEU A 45 -3.08 11.93 -5.05
C LEU A 45 -3.86 11.23 -3.92
N GLY A 46 -3.43 10.03 -3.53
CA GLY A 46 -3.97 9.30 -2.39
C GLY A 46 -3.83 10.09 -1.10
N GLY A 47 -2.67 10.67 -0.86
CA GLY A 47 -2.41 11.51 0.32
C GLY A 47 -3.37 12.70 0.43
N ILE A 48 -3.60 13.41 -0.66
CA ILE A 48 -4.53 14.55 -0.70
C ILE A 48 -5.96 14.09 -0.45
N ILE A 49 -6.43 13.07 -1.16
CA ILE A 49 -7.83 12.62 -1.08
C ILE A 49 -8.13 12.01 0.30
N PHE A 50 -7.31 11.07 0.75
CA PHE A 50 -7.53 10.44 2.05
C PHE A 50 -7.26 11.38 3.22
N GLY A 51 -6.34 12.35 3.08
CA GLY A 51 -6.15 13.41 4.06
C GLY A 51 -7.41 14.26 4.22
N HIS A 52 -7.97 14.73 3.11
CA HIS A 52 -9.19 15.53 3.12
C HIS A 52 -10.38 14.78 3.73
N PHE A 53 -10.60 13.54 3.33
CA PHE A 53 -11.69 12.73 3.89
C PHE A 53 -11.41 12.26 5.31
N GLY A 54 -10.14 12.05 5.69
CA GLY A 54 -9.74 11.71 7.05
C GLY A 54 -10.11 12.77 8.06
N ASP A 55 -9.99 14.04 7.69
CA ASP A 55 -10.38 15.18 8.52
C ASP A 55 -11.90 15.30 8.69
N ARG A 56 -12.69 14.74 7.77
CA ARG A 56 -14.17 14.81 7.80
C ARG A 56 -14.83 13.56 8.38
N LEU A 57 -14.34 12.38 8.00
CA LEU A 57 -14.98 11.10 8.29
C LEU A 57 -14.29 10.31 9.41
N GLY A 58 -13.13 10.76 9.87
CA GLY A 58 -12.32 10.09 10.87
C GLY A 58 -11.12 9.36 10.27
N ARG A 59 -9.99 9.46 10.93
CA ARG A 59 -8.72 8.91 10.48
C ARG A 59 -8.69 7.39 10.53
N LYS A 60 -9.31 6.80 11.57
CA LYS A 60 -9.44 5.35 11.71
C LYS A 60 -10.15 4.72 10.51
N ARG A 61 -11.28 5.30 10.09
CA ARG A 61 -12.04 4.78 8.93
C ARG A 61 -11.21 4.85 7.64
N MET A 62 -10.53 5.97 7.41
CA MET A 62 -9.68 6.13 6.22
C MET A 62 -8.51 5.14 6.22
N LEU A 63 -7.86 4.93 7.36
CA LEU A 63 -6.81 3.93 7.49
C LEU A 63 -7.31 2.50 7.24
N MET A 64 -8.51 2.16 7.70
CA MET A 64 -9.10 0.86 7.42
C MET A 64 -9.40 0.69 5.92
N MET A 65 -9.92 1.72 5.27
CA MET A 65 -10.17 1.70 3.82
C MET A 65 -8.87 1.52 3.01
N THR A 66 -7.80 2.21 3.38
CA THR A 66 -6.51 2.08 2.71
C THR A 66 -5.92 0.69 2.86
N VAL A 67 -6.05 0.07 4.03
CA VAL A 67 -5.61 -1.33 4.25
C VAL A 67 -6.41 -2.30 3.39
N TRP A 68 -7.73 -2.14 3.31
CA TRP A 68 -8.56 -2.95 2.43
C TRP A 68 -8.16 -2.79 0.97
N MET A 69 -8.02 -1.55 0.48
CA MET A 69 -7.59 -1.30 -0.90
C MET A 69 -6.24 -1.93 -1.20
N MET A 70 -5.26 -1.74 -0.33
CA MET A 70 -3.92 -2.29 -0.49
C MET A 70 -3.96 -3.83 -0.51
N GLY A 71 -4.64 -4.44 0.43
CA GLY A 71 -4.72 -5.88 0.54
C GLY A 71 -5.43 -6.54 -0.64
N ILE A 72 -6.55 -5.98 -1.09
CA ILE A 72 -7.29 -6.46 -2.25
C ILE A 72 -6.43 -6.31 -3.52
N ALA A 73 -5.81 -5.15 -3.73
CA ALA A 73 -4.95 -4.93 -4.90
C ALA A 73 -3.76 -5.90 -4.91
N THR A 74 -3.12 -6.12 -3.78
CA THR A 74 -1.98 -7.04 -3.66
C THR A 74 -2.41 -8.49 -3.89
N ALA A 75 -3.52 -8.92 -3.31
CA ALA A 75 -4.05 -10.26 -3.53
C ALA A 75 -4.44 -10.50 -5.01
N LEU A 76 -5.04 -9.51 -5.66
CA LEU A 76 -5.37 -9.57 -7.09
C LEU A 76 -4.13 -9.65 -7.97
N ILE A 77 -3.06 -8.96 -7.65
CA ILE A 77 -1.76 -9.11 -8.33
C ILE A 77 -1.26 -10.56 -8.19
N GLY A 78 -1.38 -11.16 -7.02
CA GLY A 78 -0.97 -12.54 -6.76
C GLY A 78 -1.73 -13.59 -7.56
N VAL A 79 -2.95 -13.31 -7.98
CA VAL A 79 -3.78 -14.21 -8.80
C VAL A 79 -3.93 -13.75 -10.26
N LEU A 80 -3.27 -12.66 -10.63
CA LEU A 80 -3.35 -12.09 -11.98
C LEU A 80 -2.78 -13.07 -13.02
N PRO A 81 -3.55 -13.40 -14.09
CA PRO A 81 -3.04 -14.22 -15.18
C PRO A 81 -1.86 -13.55 -15.90
N SER A 82 -0.93 -14.38 -16.39
CA SER A 82 0.22 -13.90 -17.15
C SER A 82 -0.15 -13.43 -18.56
N PHE A 83 0.77 -12.79 -19.25
CA PHE A 83 0.61 -12.39 -20.66
C PHE A 83 0.25 -13.58 -21.58
N ALA A 84 0.79 -14.75 -21.33
CA ALA A 84 0.48 -15.95 -22.08
C ALA A 84 -1.01 -16.35 -22.00
N SER A 85 -1.70 -16.01 -20.93
CA SER A 85 -3.10 -16.37 -20.69
C SER A 85 -4.08 -15.32 -21.23
N ILE A 86 -3.83 -14.03 -21.02
CA ILE A 86 -4.77 -12.93 -21.31
C ILE A 86 -4.20 -11.83 -22.21
N GLY A 87 -2.96 -12.00 -22.69
CA GLY A 87 -2.33 -11.04 -23.59
C GLY A 87 -2.08 -9.68 -22.95
N TRP A 88 -2.34 -8.61 -23.68
CA TRP A 88 -2.10 -7.23 -23.24
C TRP A 88 -2.97 -6.78 -22.06
N TRP A 89 -4.01 -7.51 -21.71
CA TRP A 89 -4.78 -7.24 -20.50
C TRP A 89 -3.97 -7.47 -19.22
N ALA A 90 -2.97 -8.37 -19.24
CA ALA A 90 -2.12 -8.62 -18.09
C ALA A 90 -1.32 -7.37 -17.67
N PRO A 91 -0.54 -6.70 -18.55
CA PRO A 91 0.11 -5.44 -18.21
C PRO A 91 -0.86 -4.33 -17.81
N VAL A 92 -1.99 -4.20 -18.47
CA VAL A 92 -3.00 -3.18 -18.17
C VAL A 92 -3.55 -3.35 -16.76
N LEU A 93 -3.93 -4.58 -16.40
CA LEU A 93 -4.42 -4.88 -15.05
C LEU A 93 -3.33 -4.69 -13.99
N LEU A 94 -2.09 -5.09 -14.30
CA LEU A 94 -0.96 -4.90 -13.39
C LEU A 94 -0.71 -3.42 -13.09
N VAL A 95 -0.71 -2.55 -14.11
CA VAL A 95 -0.55 -1.10 -13.96
C VAL A 95 -1.70 -0.51 -13.15
N THR A 96 -2.93 -0.92 -13.43
CA THR A 96 -4.12 -0.47 -12.71
C THR A 96 -4.05 -0.84 -11.23
N LEU A 97 -3.72 -2.08 -10.91
CA LEU A 97 -3.56 -2.53 -9.53
C LEU A 97 -2.41 -1.83 -8.82
N ARG A 98 -1.32 -1.55 -9.54
CA ARG A 98 -0.20 -0.78 -9.00
C ARG A 98 -0.59 0.67 -8.68
N ALA A 99 -1.37 1.30 -9.55
CA ALA A 99 -1.91 2.63 -9.30
C ALA A 99 -2.78 2.65 -8.04
N ILE A 100 -3.65 1.66 -7.86
CA ILE A 100 -4.48 1.50 -6.65
C ILE A 100 -3.62 1.32 -5.40
N GLN A 101 -2.56 0.52 -5.45
CA GLN A 101 -1.61 0.36 -4.34
C GLN A 101 -0.95 1.69 -3.98
N GLY A 102 -0.46 2.44 -4.95
CA GLY A 102 0.17 3.74 -4.74
C GLY A 102 -0.79 4.75 -4.10
N PHE A 103 -2.02 4.79 -4.59
CA PHE A 103 -3.09 5.61 -4.04
C PHE A 103 -3.39 5.27 -2.56
N ALA A 104 -3.51 3.99 -2.24
CA ALA A 104 -3.73 3.51 -0.88
C ALA A 104 -2.57 3.84 0.07
N VAL A 105 -1.32 3.61 -0.38
CA VAL A 105 -0.12 3.93 0.41
C VAL A 105 -0.02 5.42 0.72
N GLY A 106 -0.37 6.29 -0.24
CA GLY A 106 -0.39 7.74 -0.02
C GLY A 106 -1.29 8.14 1.13
N GLY A 107 -2.50 7.57 1.17
CA GLY A 107 -3.44 7.81 2.26
C GLY A 107 -3.02 7.16 3.58
N GLU A 108 -2.49 5.96 3.51
CA GLU A 108 -2.10 5.19 4.69
C GLU A 108 -0.94 5.82 5.46
N TRP A 109 0.10 6.23 4.75
CA TRP A 109 1.30 6.78 5.40
C TRP A 109 1.01 8.06 6.18
N GLY A 110 0.33 9.01 5.56
CA GLY A 110 -0.04 10.27 6.20
C GLY A 110 -0.98 10.06 7.39
N GLY A 111 -2.01 9.23 7.22
CA GLY A 111 -2.98 8.91 8.26
C GLY A 111 -2.37 8.18 9.46
N ALA A 112 -1.48 7.21 9.20
CA ALA A 112 -0.79 6.47 10.26
C ALA A 112 0.16 7.36 11.06
N ALA A 113 0.92 8.23 10.39
CA ALA A 113 1.81 9.17 11.05
C ALA A 113 1.04 10.14 11.96
N LEU A 114 -0.06 10.70 11.45
CA LEU A 114 -0.92 11.62 12.22
C LEU A 114 -1.57 10.92 13.42
N LEU A 115 -2.17 9.74 13.21
CA LEU A 115 -2.80 8.98 14.29
C LEU A 115 -1.79 8.62 15.39
N SER A 116 -0.57 8.24 15.00
CA SER A 116 0.50 7.92 15.94
C SER A 116 0.91 9.13 16.80
N VAL A 117 1.01 10.31 16.18
CA VAL A 117 1.36 11.56 16.89
C VAL A 117 0.24 12.03 17.80
N GLU A 118 -1.02 11.95 17.35
CA GLU A 118 -2.19 12.42 18.10
C GLU A 118 -2.52 11.51 19.28
N SER A 119 -2.31 10.19 19.13
CA SER A 119 -2.56 9.23 20.19
C SER A 119 -1.40 9.11 21.20
N ALA A 120 -0.25 9.74 20.92
CA ALA A 120 0.93 9.65 21.77
C ALA A 120 0.87 10.64 22.96
N PRO A 121 1.45 10.26 24.12
CA PRO A 121 1.70 11.20 25.22
C PRO A 121 2.54 12.40 24.75
N LYS A 122 2.30 13.59 25.32
CA LYS A 122 2.94 14.85 24.89
C LYS A 122 4.47 14.78 24.81
N ASN A 123 5.10 14.03 25.69
CA ASN A 123 6.55 13.89 25.76
C ASN A 123 7.13 12.75 24.91
N LYS A 124 6.29 11.96 24.23
CA LYS A 124 6.72 10.77 23.47
C LYS A 124 6.25 10.77 22.00
N LYS A 125 5.79 11.89 21.50
CA LYS A 125 5.26 12.01 20.13
C LYS A 125 6.26 11.55 19.07
N ALA A 126 7.53 11.96 19.17
CA ALA A 126 8.59 11.56 18.25
C ALA A 126 8.84 10.02 18.27
N PHE A 127 8.83 9.40 19.45
CA PHE A 127 9.01 7.97 19.59
C PHE A 127 7.88 7.17 18.93
N TYR A 128 6.62 7.55 19.16
CA TYR A 128 5.47 6.87 18.55
C TYR A 128 5.42 7.11 17.03
N SER A 129 5.79 8.30 16.55
CA SER A 129 5.89 8.59 15.12
C SER A 129 6.97 7.76 14.43
N SER A 130 8.08 7.45 15.10
CA SER A 130 9.15 6.62 14.55
C SER A 130 8.72 5.19 14.26
N GLY A 131 7.69 4.69 14.94
CA GLY A 131 7.13 3.36 14.70
C GLY A 131 6.65 3.15 13.26
N VAL A 132 6.16 4.20 12.61
CA VAL A 132 5.78 4.17 11.20
C VAL A 132 6.99 3.88 10.29
N GLN A 133 8.15 4.42 10.62
CA GLN A 133 9.38 4.17 9.86
C GLN A 133 9.98 2.79 10.15
N VAL A 134 9.85 2.29 11.37
CA VAL A 134 10.22 0.91 11.70
C VAL A 134 9.41 -0.08 10.87
N GLY A 135 8.15 0.21 10.60
CA GLY A 135 7.28 -0.57 9.71
C GLY A 135 7.86 -0.75 8.30
N TYR A 136 8.58 0.25 7.77
CA TYR A 136 9.28 0.13 6.49
C TYR A 136 10.35 -0.98 6.55
N GLY A 137 11.21 -0.95 7.54
CA GLY A 137 12.27 -1.95 7.71
C GLY A 137 11.71 -3.37 7.90
N VAL A 138 10.69 -3.51 8.73
CA VAL A 138 10.01 -4.80 8.94
C VAL A 138 9.34 -5.29 7.65
N GLY A 139 8.65 -4.41 6.93
CA GLY A 139 8.03 -4.74 5.64
C GLY A 139 9.06 -5.18 4.60
N LEU A 140 10.20 -4.52 4.54
CA LEU A 140 11.30 -4.88 3.65
C LEU A 140 11.89 -6.26 3.99
N LEU A 141 12.15 -6.52 5.27
CA LEU A 141 12.67 -7.80 5.73
C LEU A 141 11.69 -8.94 5.47
N LEU A 142 10.40 -8.76 5.75
CA LEU A 142 9.38 -9.77 5.51
C LEU A 142 9.21 -10.06 4.01
N SER A 143 9.11 -9.04 3.18
CA SER A 143 8.94 -9.22 1.73
C SER A 143 10.17 -9.88 1.09
N THR A 144 11.36 -9.41 1.39
CA THR A 144 12.61 -9.97 0.89
C THR A 144 12.83 -11.38 1.44
N GLY A 145 12.62 -11.58 2.73
CA GLY A 145 12.81 -12.87 3.40
C GLY A 145 11.86 -13.93 2.85
N LEU A 146 10.58 -13.60 2.66
CA LEU A 146 9.59 -14.54 2.13
C LEU A 146 9.87 -14.88 0.66
N VAL A 147 10.20 -13.89 -0.18
CA VAL A 147 10.61 -14.14 -1.57
C VAL A 147 11.85 -15.01 -1.65
N SER A 148 12.85 -14.74 -0.83
CA SER A 148 14.07 -15.56 -0.75
C SER A 148 13.78 -16.99 -0.31
N LEU A 149 12.96 -17.17 0.71
CA LEU A 149 12.58 -18.50 1.20
C LEU A 149 11.86 -19.31 0.11
N ILE A 150 10.87 -18.74 -0.54
CA ILE A 150 10.13 -19.40 -1.61
C ILE A 150 11.06 -19.71 -2.80
N SER A 151 11.93 -18.78 -3.16
CA SER A 151 12.94 -18.99 -4.22
C SER A 151 13.88 -20.16 -3.92
N GLN A 152 14.25 -20.36 -2.65
CA GLN A 152 15.11 -21.49 -2.24
C GLN A 152 14.36 -22.82 -2.17
N LEU A 153 13.10 -22.81 -1.87
CA LEU A 153 12.25 -24.02 -1.76
C LEU A 153 11.69 -24.49 -3.10
N THR A 154 11.76 -23.69 -4.13
CA THR A 154 11.25 -23.96 -5.48
C THR A 154 12.37 -23.94 -6.50
N THR A 155 12.17 -24.62 -7.64
CA THR A 155 13.05 -24.47 -8.80
C THR A 155 12.80 -23.11 -9.47
N ASP A 156 13.72 -22.64 -10.33
CA ASP A 156 13.54 -21.38 -11.05
C ASP A 156 12.26 -21.39 -11.90
N GLU A 157 11.94 -22.50 -12.54
CA GLU A 157 10.71 -22.65 -13.31
C GLU A 157 9.47 -22.60 -12.42
N GLN A 158 9.48 -23.26 -11.28
CA GLN A 158 8.39 -23.23 -10.31
C GLN A 158 8.19 -21.83 -9.73
N PHE A 159 9.27 -21.14 -9.39
CA PHE A 159 9.21 -19.78 -8.90
C PHE A 159 8.60 -18.82 -9.92
N LEU A 160 9.03 -18.89 -11.18
CA LEU A 160 8.52 -18.06 -12.25
C LEU A 160 7.07 -18.38 -12.63
N SER A 161 6.65 -19.63 -12.52
CA SER A 161 5.30 -20.03 -12.89
C SER A 161 4.27 -19.74 -11.79
N TRP A 162 4.55 -20.05 -10.53
CA TRP A 162 3.60 -19.91 -9.44
C TRP A 162 4.22 -19.45 -8.11
N GLY A 163 5.50 -19.68 -7.86
CA GLY A 163 6.14 -19.42 -6.58
C GLY A 163 6.09 -17.94 -6.18
N TRP A 164 6.24 -17.02 -7.11
CA TRP A 164 6.18 -15.59 -6.87
C TRP A 164 4.81 -15.09 -6.41
N ARG A 165 3.75 -15.86 -6.64
CA ARG A 165 2.38 -15.52 -6.24
C ARG A 165 2.14 -15.71 -4.76
N ILE A 166 2.86 -16.61 -4.12
CA ILE A 166 2.70 -16.96 -2.71
C ILE A 166 2.92 -15.76 -1.80
N PRO A 167 3.99 -14.96 -1.93
CA PRO A 167 4.16 -13.74 -1.13
C PRO A 167 3.02 -12.72 -1.28
N PHE A 168 2.44 -12.59 -2.47
CA PHE A 168 1.29 -11.71 -2.70
C PHE A 168 0.02 -12.22 -2.03
N ILE A 169 -0.24 -13.53 -2.08
CA ILE A 169 -1.37 -14.16 -1.40
C ILE A 169 -1.19 -14.11 0.12
N PHE A 170 0.04 -14.25 0.61
CA PHE A 170 0.37 -14.11 2.03
C PHE A 170 -0.01 -12.73 2.60
N SER A 171 -0.07 -11.70 1.75
CA SER A 171 -0.52 -10.38 2.16
C SER A 171 -1.93 -10.38 2.76
N VAL A 172 -2.79 -11.32 2.36
CA VAL A 172 -4.13 -11.49 2.94
C VAL A 172 -4.06 -11.73 4.44
N VAL A 173 -3.10 -12.53 4.90
CA VAL A 173 -2.88 -12.78 6.33
C VAL A 173 -2.46 -11.50 7.04
N LEU A 174 -1.56 -10.73 6.44
CA LEU A 174 -1.11 -9.45 7.00
C LEU A 174 -2.24 -8.41 7.03
N VAL A 175 -3.09 -8.40 6.02
CA VAL A 175 -4.28 -7.52 5.96
C VAL A 175 -5.26 -7.86 7.07
N ILE A 176 -5.57 -9.13 7.27
CA ILE A 176 -6.45 -9.58 8.35
C ILE A 176 -5.87 -9.17 9.71
N ALA A 177 -4.57 -9.37 9.94
CA ALA A 177 -3.91 -8.96 11.16
C ALA A 177 -3.96 -7.43 11.36
N ALA A 178 -3.69 -6.66 10.30
CA ALA A 178 -3.74 -5.20 10.35
C ALA A 178 -5.15 -4.68 10.65
N LEU A 179 -6.18 -5.26 10.04
CA LEU A 179 -7.57 -4.90 10.28
C LEU A 179 -8.01 -5.26 11.70
N TRP A 180 -7.57 -6.39 12.21
CA TRP A 180 -7.85 -6.79 13.59
C TRP A 180 -7.25 -5.82 14.59
N ILE A 181 -5.98 -5.44 14.41
CA ILE A 181 -5.29 -4.46 15.26
C ILE A 181 -6.00 -3.10 15.17
N ARG A 182 -6.28 -2.61 13.97
CA ARG A 182 -6.91 -1.29 13.76
C ARG A 182 -8.36 -1.23 14.25
N ASN A 183 -9.09 -2.33 14.20
CA ASN A 183 -10.44 -2.38 14.74
C ASN A 183 -10.47 -2.21 16.26
N GLY A 184 -9.42 -2.64 16.95
CA GLY A 184 -9.24 -2.43 18.39
C GLY A 184 -8.73 -1.04 18.79
N MET A 185 -8.31 -0.20 17.82
CA MET A 185 -7.83 1.16 18.08
C MET A 185 -9.00 2.12 18.22
N GLU A 186 -8.87 3.08 19.14
CA GLU A 186 -9.82 4.20 19.27
C GLU A 186 -9.53 5.28 18.21
N GLU A 187 -10.56 6.06 17.86
CA GLU A 187 -10.40 7.23 16.99
C GLU A 187 -9.52 8.28 17.70
N SER A 188 -8.88 9.16 16.92
CA SER A 188 -8.01 10.18 17.49
C SER A 188 -8.80 11.14 18.40
N THR A 189 -8.25 11.41 19.58
CA THR A 189 -8.88 12.32 20.57
C THR A 189 -9.05 13.73 20.02
N GLU A 190 -8.17 14.18 19.14
CA GLU A 190 -8.28 15.49 18.49
C GLU A 190 -9.45 15.54 17.52
N PHE A 191 -9.72 14.44 16.81
CA PHE A 191 -10.86 14.32 15.90
C PHE A 191 -12.19 14.34 16.70
N GLU A 192 -12.27 13.61 17.80
CA GLU A 192 -13.46 13.59 18.66
C GLU A 192 -13.73 14.97 19.26
N GLN A 193 -12.71 15.67 19.74
CA GLN A 193 -12.84 17.03 20.27
C GLN A 193 -13.26 18.04 19.20
N GLN A 194 -12.83 17.89 17.95
CA GLN A 194 -13.29 18.75 16.86
C GLN A 194 -14.74 18.48 16.47
N ARG A 195 -15.19 17.23 16.58
CA ARG A 195 -16.57 16.84 16.30
C ARG A 195 -17.55 17.37 17.34
N GLU A 196 -17.11 17.45 18.59
CA GLU A 196 -17.91 18.00 19.72
C GLU A 196 -18.01 19.53 19.70
N LYS A 197 -17.08 20.22 19.04
CA LYS A 197 -17.17 21.67 18.88
C LYS A 197 -18.30 22.01 17.92
N PRO A 198 -19.26 22.84 18.34
CA PRO A 198 -20.33 23.29 17.45
C PRO A 198 -19.68 23.99 16.25
N VAL A 199 -20.18 23.68 15.05
CA VAL A 199 -19.74 24.29 13.81
C VAL A 199 -20.04 25.79 13.88
N VAL A 200 -19.10 26.58 14.36
CA VAL A 200 -19.14 28.03 14.21
C VAL A 200 -18.99 28.28 12.71
N LYS A 201 -20.12 28.51 12.04
CA LYS A 201 -20.12 29.03 10.67
C LYS A 201 -19.29 30.32 10.70
N LYS A 202 -18.04 30.22 10.19
CA LYS A 202 -17.27 31.43 9.85
C LYS A 202 -18.12 32.19 8.83
N ARG A 203 -18.87 33.19 9.29
CA ARG A 203 -19.45 34.17 8.38
C ARG A 203 -18.26 34.84 7.69
N LEU A 204 -18.22 34.70 6.39
CA LEU A 204 -17.32 35.51 5.55
C LEU A 204 -17.56 36.96 5.92
N PRO A 205 -16.52 37.76 6.16
CA PRO A 205 -16.70 39.19 6.34
C PRO A 205 -17.22 39.73 5.01
N VAL A 206 -18.51 40.02 4.97
CA VAL A 206 -19.11 40.78 3.89
C VAL A 206 -18.48 42.17 3.93
N ARG A 207 -17.81 42.54 2.86
CA ARG A 207 -17.29 43.88 2.61
C ARG A 207 -18.45 44.88 2.79
N SER A 208 -18.30 45.75 3.73
CA SER A 208 -18.96 47.07 3.73
C SER A 208 -18.00 48.08 3.16
#